data_639365d1b684cf8e671bffcb23093f32
#
_entry.id   639365d1b684cf8e671bffcb23093f32
#
_cell.length_a   1.000
_cell.length_b   1.000
_cell.length_c   1.000
_cell.angle_alpha   90.00
_cell.angle_beta   90.00
_cell.angle_gamma   90.00
#
_symmetry.space_group_name_H-M   'P 1'
#
loop_
_entity.id
_entity.type
_entity.pdbx_description
1 polymer ?
#
loop_
_entity_poly.entity_id
_entity_poly.type
_entity_poly.pdbx_seq_one_letter_code
_entity_poly.pdbx_strand_id
1 'polypeptide(L)'
;GFYLIAELVGGKWFGQLCALAVALAQGVFTGLVAQVSVSRVLYVMGKSGSLPSPLAKMDKKRGVPLVATLFVSALSLVLLPFFLNIGMDGLAKVVNFGALASYVILNVCVVWHFWVKGKDHTNPLRLLICPIIGAIIVGAIFVSLDPTSHTIGIIWIIIGIVYYLVTTRLLKRKITME
;
A
#
# COMPACT_ATOMS: atom_id res chain seq x y z
N GLY A 1 -0.15 13.68 -25.08
CA GLY A 1 0.67 13.20 -23.98
C GLY A 1 2.15 13.15 -24.32
N PHE A 2 2.97 12.71 -23.37
CA PHE A 2 4.44 12.63 -23.47
C PHE A 2 4.95 11.97 -24.78
N TYR A 3 4.35 10.84 -25.17
CA TYR A 3 4.74 10.12 -26.40
C TYR A 3 4.49 10.91 -27.68
N LEU A 4 3.39 11.69 -27.76
CA LEU A 4 3.12 12.56 -28.90
C LEU A 4 4.16 13.67 -29.05
N ILE A 5 4.60 14.23 -27.92
CA ILE A 5 5.66 15.25 -27.92
C ILE A 5 6.99 14.63 -28.37
N ALA A 6 7.32 13.45 -27.85
CA ALA A 6 8.53 12.74 -28.25
C ALA A 6 8.52 12.38 -29.75
N GLU A 7 7.38 11.98 -30.30
CA GLU A 7 7.21 11.69 -31.72
C GLU A 7 7.32 12.95 -32.58
N LEU A 8 6.78 14.08 -32.11
CA LEU A 8 6.89 15.36 -32.83
C LEU A 8 8.31 15.90 -32.91
N VAL A 9 9.11 15.71 -31.84
CA VAL A 9 10.48 16.22 -31.77
C VAL A 9 11.50 15.29 -32.45
N GLY A 10 11.38 13.99 -32.21
CA GLY A 10 12.37 13.00 -32.67
C GLY A 10 11.89 11.99 -33.71
N GLY A 11 10.66 12.16 -34.19
CA GLY A 11 10.03 11.26 -35.15
C GLY A 11 9.50 9.96 -34.48
N LYS A 12 8.84 9.14 -35.29
CA LYS A 12 8.15 7.91 -34.84
C LYS A 12 9.07 6.95 -34.06
N TRP A 13 10.31 6.80 -34.52
CA TRP A 13 11.29 5.93 -33.86
C TRP A 13 11.60 6.39 -32.44
N PHE A 14 11.80 7.69 -32.22
CA PHE A 14 12.07 8.25 -30.90
C PHE A 14 10.86 8.13 -29.95
N GLY A 15 9.65 8.34 -30.47
CA GLY A 15 8.42 8.09 -29.72
C GLY A 15 8.28 6.64 -29.25
N GLN A 16 8.59 5.67 -30.12
CA GLN A 16 8.57 4.24 -29.78
C GLN A 16 9.63 3.87 -28.75
N LEU A 17 10.86 4.40 -28.85
CA LEU A 17 11.91 4.20 -27.86
C LEU A 17 11.48 4.73 -26.48
N CYS A 18 10.93 5.92 -26.42
CA CYS A 18 10.41 6.50 -25.19
C CYS A 18 9.28 5.65 -24.60
N ALA A 19 8.37 5.16 -25.42
CA ALA A 19 7.30 4.29 -25.00
C ALA A 19 7.83 2.96 -24.39
N LEU A 20 8.81 2.33 -25.07
CA LEU A 20 9.44 1.12 -24.59
C LEU A 20 10.20 1.35 -23.28
N ALA A 21 10.97 2.44 -23.19
CA ALA A 21 11.71 2.78 -21.97
C ALA A 21 10.77 2.99 -20.76
N VAL A 22 9.66 3.71 -20.96
CA VAL A 22 8.66 3.92 -19.90
C VAL A 22 7.95 2.62 -19.55
N ALA A 23 7.58 1.80 -20.53
CA ALA A 23 6.93 0.50 -20.29
C ALA A 23 7.86 -0.42 -19.46
N LEU A 24 9.16 -0.47 -19.75
CA LEU A 24 10.13 -1.23 -18.97
C LEU A 24 10.31 -0.63 -17.56
N ALA A 25 10.46 0.68 -17.45
CA ALA A 25 10.68 1.35 -16.17
C ALA A 25 9.47 1.20 -15.25
N GLN A 26 8.28 1.48 -15.72
CA GLN A 26 7.06 1.42 -14.91
C GLN A 26 6.51 -0.01 -14.77
N GLY A 27 6.49 -0.78 -15.84
CA GLY A 27 5.93 -2.13 -15.81
C GLY A 27 6.81 -3.12 -15.06
N VAL A 28 8.09 -3.20 -15.40
CA VAL A 28 8.99 -4.22 -14.84
C VAL A 28 9.62 -3.76 -13.53
N PHE A 29 10.35 -2.65 -13.53
CA PHE A 29 11.13 -2.26 -12.35
C PHE A 29 10.24 -1.80 -11.19
N THR A 30 9.24 -0.98 -11.45
CA THR A 30 8.30 -0.53 -10.40
C THR A 30 7.49 -1.70 -9.86
N GLY A 31 7.05 -2.62 -10.74
CA GLY A 31 6.36 -3.84 -10.33
C GLY A 31 7.20 -4.74 -9.43
N LEU A 32 8.48 -4.95 -9.75
CA LEU A 32 9.40 -5.72 -8.91
C LEU A 32 9.62 -5.09 -7.53
N VAL A 33 9.82 -3.78 -7.48
CA VAL A 33 9.98 -3.06 -6.20
C VAL A 33 8.72 -3.15 -5.34
N ALA A 34 7.55 -2.97 -5.94
CA ALA A 34 6.27 -3.11 -5.25
C ALA A 34 6.08 -4.53 -4.71
N GLN A 35 6.38 -5.56 -5.50
CA GLN A 35 6.28 -6.95 -5.08
C GLN A 35 7.20 -7.29 -3.90
N VAL A 36 8.44 -6.83 -3.94
CA VAL A 36 9.40 -7.02 -2.83
C VAL A 36 8.92 -6.31 -1.57
N SER A 37 8.41 -5.09 -1.70
CA SER A 37 7.92 -4.30 -0.56
C SER A 37 6.72 -4.98 0.11
N VAL A 38 5.72 -5.39 -0.67
CA VAL A 38 4.52 -6.07 -0.15
C VAL A 38 4.87 -7.42 0.48
N SER A 39 5.76 -8.22 -0.15
CA SER A 39 6.17 -9.51 0.41
C SER A 39 6.88 -9.37 1.75
N ARG A 40 7.68 -8.31 1.94
CA ARG A 40 8.32 -8.02 3.24
C ARG A 40 7.31 -7.62 4.31
N VAL A 41 6.32 -6.80 3.97
CA VAL A 41 5.23 -6.45 4.89
C VAL A 41 4.46 -7.70 5.31
N LEU A 42 4.07 -8.56 4.38
CA LEU A 42 3.38 -9.81 4.68
C LEU A 42 4.22 -10.75 5.55
N TYR A 43 5.53 -10.81 5.31
CA TYR A 43 6.46 -11.57 6.15
C TYR A 43 6.47 -11.05 7.60
N VAL A 44 6.59 -9.74 7.80
CA VAL A 44 6.56 -9.12 9.13
C VAL A 44 5.22 -9.37 9.82
N MET A 45 4.10 -9.22 9.11
CA MET A 45 2.77 -9.52 9.63
C MET A 45 2.59 -11.01 9.96
N GLY A 46 3.19 -11.91 9.19
CA GLY A 46 3.24 -13.34 9.50
C GLY A 46 4.07 -13.62 10.75
N LYS A 47 5.20 -12.93 10.93
CA LYS A 47 6.08 -13.07 12.10
C LYS A 47 5.43 -12.54 13.38
N SER A 48 4.69 -11.42 13.30
CA SER A 48 3.94 -10.86 14.44
C SER A 48 2.66 -11.64 14.79
N GLY A 49 2.32 -12.69 14.04
CA GLY A 49 1.12 -13.50 14.28
C GLY A 49 -0.17 -12.92 13.71
N SER A 50 -0.11 -11.76 13.06
CA SER A 50 -1.27 -11.11 12.41
C SER A 50 -1.76 -11.89 11.18
N LEU A 51 -0.86 -12.59 10.48
CA LEU A 51 -1.14 -13.44 9.34
C LEU A 51 -0.72 -14.89 9.59
N PRO A 52 -1.16 -15.86 8.74
CA PRO A 52 -0.78 -17.26 8.86
C PRO A 52 0.74 -17.47 8.85
N SER A 53 1.23 -18.32 9.74
CA SER A 53 2.68 -18.60 9.96
C SER A 53 3.47 -19.05 8.69
N PRO A 54 2.89 -19.68 7.66
CA PRO A 54 3.64 -19.99 6.43
C PRO A 54 4.22 -18.75 5.75
N LEU A 55 3.58 -17.58 5.88
CA LEU A 55 4.08 -16.32 5.31
C LEU A 55 5.33 -15.80 6.03
N ALA A 56 5.56 -16.23 7.28
CA ALA A 56 6.75 -15.91 8.06
C ALA A 56 7.99 -16.76 7.70
N LYS A 57 7.90 -17.67 6.73
CA LYS A 57 9.03 -18.50 6.32
C LYS A 57 9.97 -17.71 5.39
N MET A 58 11.24 -17.67 5.78
CA MET A 58 12.32 -17.08 4.99
C MET A 58 13.16 -18.21 4.37
N ASP A 59 13.48 -18.08 3.10
CA ASP A 59 14.46 -18.96 2.46
C ASP A 59 15.87 -18.61 2.96
N LYS A 60 16.49 -19.50 3.74
CA LYS A 60 17.82 -19.30 4.33
C LYS A 60 18.94 -19.15 3.29
N LYS A 61 18.77 -19.72 2.08
CA LYS A 61 19.78 -19.65 1.02
C LYS A 61 19.75 -18.30 0.30
N ARG A 62 18.55 -17.75 0.08
CA ARG A 62 18.35 -16.53 -0.70
C ARG A 62 18.08 -15.27 0.14
N GLY A 63 17.80 -15.43 1.43
CA GLY A 63 17.47 -14.32 2.34
C GLY A 63 16.17 -13.58 1.98
N VAL A 64 15.24 -14.25 1.28
CA VAL A 64 13.97 -13.66 0.83
C VAL A 64 12.78 -14.45 1.37
N PRO A 65 11.65 -13.79 1.66
CA PRO A 65 10.41 -14.45 2.09
C PRO A 65 9.69 -15.10 0.90
N LEU A 66 10.19 -16.24 0.43
CA LEU A 66 9.76 -16.90 -0.80
C LEU A 66 8.25 -17.18 -0.81
N VAL A 67 7.71 -17.66 0.31
CA VAL A 67 6.27 -17.98 0.43
C VAL A 67 5.41 -16.71 0.29
N ALA A 68 5.80 -15.62 0.93
CA ALA A 68 5.09 -14.36 0.81
C ALA A 68 5.19 -13.81 -0.63
N THR A 69 6.36 -13.91 -1.27
CA THR A 69 6.55 -13.48 -2.65
C THR A 69 5.68 -14.27 -3.63
N LEU A 70 5.66 -15.60 -3.52
CA LEU A 70 4.80 -16.46 -4.35
C LEU A 70 3.32 -16.18 -4.10
N PHE A 71 2.93 -15.95 -2.85
CA PHE A 71 1.56 -15.60 -2.52
C PHE A 71 1.12 -14.29 -3.18
N VAL A 72 1.97 -13.24 -3.13
CA VAL A 72 1.69 -11.96 -3.81
C VAL A 72 1.57 -12.16 -5.31
N SER A 73 2.50 -12.93 -5.93
CA SER A 73 2.45 -13.21 -7.36
C SER A 73 1.18 -13.96 -7.77
N ALA A 74 0.81 -15.00 -7.03
CA ALA A 74 -0.40 -15.77 -7.29
C ALA A 74 -1.65 -14.91 -7.15
N LEU A 75 -1.73 -14.09 -6.08
CA LEU A 75 -2.83 -13.17 -5.85
C LEU A 75 -2.95 -12.15 -6.98
N SER A 76 -1.83 -11.58 -7.43
CA SER A 76 -1.80 -10.62 -8.55
C SER A 76 -2.31 -11.25 -9.84
N LEU A 77 -1.92 -12.49 -10.14
CA LEU A 77 -2.41 -13.22 -11.32
C LEU A 77 -3.91 -13.52 -11.25
N VAL A 78 -4.41 -13.90 -10.08
CA VAL A 78 -5.86 -14.18 -9.89
C VAL A 78 -6.69 -12.91 -10.00
N LEU A 79 -6.18 -11.77 -9.49
CA LEU A 79 -6.88 -10.50 -9.52
C LEU A 79 -6.76 -9.77 -10.88
N LEU A 80 -5.78 -10.15 -11.70
CA LEU A 80 -5.52 -9.50 -13.00
C LEU A 80 -6.79 -9.41 -13.89
N PRO A 81 -7.54 -10.50 -14.17
CA PRO A 81 -8.72 -10.41 -15.02
C PRO A 81 -9.82 -9.51 -14.43
N PHE A 82 -9.94 -9.48 -13.11
CA PHE A 82 -10.89 -8.61 -12.43
C PHE A 82 -10.53 -7.11 -12.62
N PHE A 83 -9.26 -6.77 -12.47
CA PHE A 83 -8.78 -5.40 -12.64
C PHE A 83 -8.77 -4.94 -14.10
N LEU A 84 -8.56 -5.84 -15.06
CA LEU A 84 -8.70 -5.52 -16.49
C LEU A 84 -10.13 -5.10 -16.85
N ASN A 85 -11.14 -5.67 -16.20
CA ASN A 85 -12.54 -5.32 -16.41
C ASN A 85 -12.94 -3.99 -15.74
N ILE A 86 -12.34 -3.65 -14.61
CA ILE A 86 -12.64 -2.39 -13.87
C ILE A 86 -11.99 -1.18 -14.54
N GLY A 87 -10.90 -1.38 -15.29
CA GLY A 87 -10.13 -0.33 -15.93
C GLY A 87 -9.20 0.43 -14.97
N MET A 88 -8.40 1.33 -15.54
CA MET A 88 -7.37 2.09 -14.81
C MET A 88 -7.97 3.03 -13.75
N ASP A 89 -9.11 3.64 -14.02
CA ASP A 89 -9.78 4.56 -13.07
C ASP A 89 -10.26 3.84 -11.82
N GLY A 90 -10.84 2.65 -11.98
CA GLY A 90 -11.29 1.85 -10.83
C GLY A 90 -10.12 1.41 -9.95
N LEU A 91 -9.00 1.03 -10.57
CA LEU A 91 -7.77 0.66 -9.86
C LEU A 91 -7.20 1.85 -9.08
N ALA A 92 -7.13 3.01 -9.71
CA ALA A 92 -6.67 4.23 -9.07
C ALA A 92 -7.53 4.61 -7.86
N LYS A 93 -8.85 4.45 -7.93
CA LYS A 93 -9.78 4.69 -6.83
C LYS A 93 -9.49 3.82 -5.60
N VAL A 94 -9.26 2.52 -5.81
CA VAL A 94 -8.91 1.58 -4.72
C VAL A 94 -7.59 1.95 -4.06
N VAL A 95 -6.56 2.21 -4.87
CA VAL A 95 -5.22 2.56 -4.39
C VAL A 95 -5.23 3.89 -3.63
N ASN A 96 -5.89 4.91 -4.18
CA ASN A 96 -5.96 6.24 -3.56
C ASN A 96 -6.67 6.19 -2.21
N PHE A 97 -7.77 5.47 -2.08
CA PHE A 97 -8.44 5.29 -0.79
C PHE A 97 -7.50 4.69 0.25
N GLY A 98 -6.84 3.57 -0.08
CA GLY A 98 -5.93 2.88 0.83
C GLY A 98 -4.73 3.73 1.24
N ALA A 99 -4.12 4.44 0.31
CA ALA A 99 -2.99 5.32 0.56
C ALA A 99 -3.37 6.50 1.46
N LEU A 100 -4.43 7.23 1.12
CA LEU A 100 -4.88 8.39 1.89
C LEU A 100 -5.35 8.00 3.29
N ALA A 101 -6.11 6.92 3.44
CA ALA A 101 -6.49 6.38 4.75
C ALA A 101 -5.26 6.05 5.61
N SER A 102 -4.27 5.39 5.02
CA SER A 102 -3.02 5.05 5.72
C SER A 102 -2.25 6.29 6.18
N TYR A 103 -2.19 7.33 5.34
CA TYR A 103 -1.52 8.58 5.69
C TYR A 103 -2.24 9.35 6.80
N VAL A 104 -3.57 9.38 6.80
CA VAL A 104 -4.35 9.97 7.91
C VAL A 104 -4.04 9.25 9.21
N ILE A 105 -4.14 7.91 9.21
CA ILE A 105 -3.85 7.08 10.39
C ILE A 105 -2.42 7.29 10.87
N LEU A 106 -1.44 7.33 9.96
CA LEU A 106 -0.03 7.55 10.30
C LEU A 106 0.16 8.88 11.04
N ASN A 107 -0.39 9.99 10.52
CA ASN A 107 -0.28 11.29 11.16
C ASN A 107 -0.94 11.30 12.56
N VAL A 108 -2.09 10.66 12.70
CA VAL A 108 -2.76 10.50 14.02
C VAL A 108 -1.89 9.67 14.97
N CYS A 109 -1.31 8.56 14.50
CA CYS A 109 -0.43 7.71 15.30
C CYS A 109 0.83 8.46 15.77
N VAL A 110 1.43 9.32 14.94
CA VAL A 110 2.58 10.14 15.32
C VAL A 110 2.22 11.08 16.47
N VAL A 111 1.11 11.82 16.34
CA VAL A 111 0.65 12.72 17.41
C VAL A 111 0.35 11.94 18.69
N TRP A 112 -0.37 10.82 18.58
CA TRP A 112 -0.70 9.98 19.73
C TRP A 112 0.53 9.42 20.43
N HIS A 113 1.48 8.88 19.67
CA HIS A 113 2.65 8.20 20.23
C HIS A 113 3.60 9.20 20.92
N PHE A 114 3.93 10.29 20.26
CA PHE A 114 4.94 11.22 20.78
C PHE A 114 4.36 12.25 21.75
N TRP A 115 3.20 12.80 21.44
CA TRP A 115 2.63 13.88 22.24
C TRP A 115 1.77 13.39 23.40
N VAL A 116 0.89 12.41 23.18
CA VAL A 116 -0.03 11.93 24.21
C VAL A 116 0.63 10.88 25.11
N LYS A 117 1.28 9.86 24.53
CA LYS A 117 1.85 8.74 25.27
C LYS A 117 3.29 8.99 25.71
N GLY A 118 4.14 9.50 24.83
CA GLY A 118 5.56 9.71 25.07
C GLY A 118 5.87 10.96 25.89
N LYS A 119 4.93 11.93 25.96
CA LYS A 119 5.10 13.23 26.63
C LYS A 119 6.39 13.97 26.19
N ASP A 120 6.81 13.74 24.95
CA ASP A 120 7.98 14.38 24.37
C ASP A 120 7.57 15.72 23.76
N HIS A 121 7.80 16.78 24.51
CA HIS A 121 7.46 18.16 24.12
C HIS A 121 8.67 18.94 23.57
N THR A 122 9.78 18.26 23.27
CA THR A 122 11.05 18.88 22.88
C THR A 122 10.93 19.66 21.57
N ASN A 123 10.15 19.16 20.61
CA ASN A 123 9.97 19.79 19.30
C ASN A 123 8.49 19.80 18.88
N PRO A 124 7.66 20.72 19.41
CA PRO A 124 6.22 20.76 19.13
C PRO A 124 5.93 20.98 17.63
N LEU A 125 6.78 21.69 16.92
CA LEU A 125 6.62 21.97 15.51
C LEU A 125 6.69 20.70 14.66
N ARG A 126 7.63 19.79 14.96
CA ARG A 126 7.79 18.52 14.24
C ARG A 126 6.81 17.42 14.68
N LEU A 127 6.54 17.35 15.98
CA LEU A 127 5.82 16.21 16.56
C LEU A 127 4.30 16.45 16.70
N LEU A 128 3.86 17.72 16.63
CA LEU A 128 2.46 18.08 16.75
C LEU A 128 1.98 18.84 15.51
N ILE A 129 2.58 19.99 15.19
CA ILE A 129 2.06 20.90 14.16
C ILE A 129 2.14 20.26 12.77
N CYS A 130 3.30 19.73 12.35
CA CYS A 130 3.47 19.12 11.05
C CYS A 130 2.51 17.92 10.82
N PRO A 131 2.37 16.95 11.75
CA PRO A 131 1.43 15.86 11.57
C PRO A 131 -0.04 16.30 11.57
N ILE A 132 -0.41 17.32 12.36
CA ILE A 132 -1.77 17.86 12.35
C ILE A 132 -2.09 18.51 11.00
N ILE A 133 -1.20 19.35 10.49
CA ILE A 133 -1.37 19.98 9.17
C ILE A 133 -1.43 18.89 8.09
N GLY A 134 -0.55 17.89 8.15
CA GLY A 134 -0.57 16.74 7.25
C GLY A 134 -1.90 15.98 7.31
N ALA A 135 -2.41 15.71 8.51
CA ALA A 135 -3.69 15.02 8.70
C ALA A 135 -4.87 15.84 8.14
N ILE A 136 -4.86 17.17 8.33
CA ILE A 136 -5.91 18.06 7.81
C ILE A 136 -5.90 18.07 6.29
N ILE A 137 -4.73 18.26 5.66
CA ILE A 137 -4.60 18.31 4.20
C ILE A 137 -5.01 16.98 3.58
N VAL A 138 -4.42 15.87 4.08
CA VAL A 138 -4.72 14.53 3.56
C VAL A 138 -6.16 14.15 3.86
N GLY A 139 -6.70 14.52 5.02
CA GLY A 139 -8.08 14.29 5.40
C GLY A 139 -9.07 15.05 4.50
N ALA A 140 -8.76 16.30 4.14
CA ALA A 140 -9.57 17.07 3.20
C ALA A 140 -9.60 16.40 1.79
N ILE A 141 -8.45 15.95 1.31
CA ILE A 141 -8.34 15.19 0.05
C ILE A 141 -9.12 13.86 0.16
N PHE A 142 -9.00 13.16 1.29
CA PHE A 142 -9.71 11.90 1.53
C PHE A 142 -11.23 12.07 1.49
N VAL A 143 -11.77 13.11 2.10
CA VAL A 143 -13.21 13.42 2.07
C VAL A 143 -13.68 13.81 0.66
N SER A 144 -12.81 14.45 -0.13
CA SER A 144 -13.09 14.85 -1.51
C SER A 144 -13.01 13.70 -2.52
N LEU A 145 -12.67 12.48 -2.09
CA LEU A 145 -12.68 11.31 -2.96
C LEU A 145 -14.09 11.01 -3.49
N ASP A 146 -14.11 10.39 -4.67
CA ASP A 146 -15.32 9.92 -5.31
C ASP A 146 -16.11 8.93 -4.42
N PRO A 147 -17.46 9.01 -4.35
CA PRO A 147 -18.29 8.11 -3.54
C PRO A 147 -18.03 6.63 -3.76
N THR A 148 -17.68 6.24 -4.99
CA THR A 148 -17.31 4.86 -5.34
C THR A 148 -16.05 4.41 -4.57
N SER A 149 -15.06 5.31 -4.41
CA SER A 149 -13.83 5.03 -3.65
C SER A 149 -14.14 4.77 -2.17
N HIS A 150 -15.03 5.57 -1.59
CA HIS A 150 -15.48 5.38 -0.21
C HIS A 150 -16.20 4.04 -0.01
N THR A 151 -17.11 3.68 -0.93
CA THR A 151 -17.85 2.41 -0.85
C THR A 151 -16.91 1.22 -0.87
N ILE A 152 -15.97 1.18 -1.83
CA ILE A 152 -14.98 0.10 -1.94
C ILE A 152 -14.10 0.07 -0.69
N GLY A 153 -13.65 1.23 -0.23
CA GLY A 153 -12.79 1.34 0.95
C GLY A 153 -13.46 0.87 2.23
N ILE A 154 -14.73 1.24 2.45
CA ILE A 154 -15.51 0.78 3.61
C ILE A 154 -15.67 -0.74 3.59
N ILE A 155 -15.95 -1.34 2.44
CA ILE A 155 -16.01 -2.81 2.29
C ILE A 155 -14.68 -3.45 2.72
N TRP A 156 -13.55 -2.91 2.29
CA TRP A 156 -12.23 -3.40 2.68
C TRP A 156 -11.96 -3.27 4.18
N ILE A 157 -12.35 -2.16 4.80
CA ILE A 157 -12.23 -1.96 6.26
C ILE A 157 -13.08 -2.99 7.01
N ILE A 158 -14.32 -3.23 6.57
CA ILE A 158 -15.19 -4.24 7.18
C ILE A 158 -14.57 -5.64 7.09
N ILE A 159 -14.06 -6.02 5.92
CA ILE A 159 -13.36 -7.30 5.72
C ILE A 159 -12.15 -7.39 6.67
N GLY A 160 -11.37 -6.32 6.81
CA GLY A 160 -10.23 -6.27 7.71
C GLY A 160 -10.61 -6.43 9.19
N ILE A 161 -11.68 -5.77 9.62
CA ILE A 161 -12.19 -5.88 10.99
C ILE A 161 -12.70 -7.30 11.26
N VAL A 162 -13.48 -7.87 10.35
CA VAL A 162 -13.96 -9.26 10.46
C VAL A 162 -12.79 -10.23 10.56
N TYR A 163 -11.80 -10.09 9.68
CA TYR A 163 -10.59 -10.91 9.72
C TYR A 163 -9.86 -10.78 11.08
N TYR A 164 -9.69 -9.55 11.57
CA TYR A 164 -9.06 -9.29 12.87
C TYR A 164 -9.82 -9.96 14.03
N LEU A 165 -11.16 -9.82 14.06
CA LEU A 165 -12.00 -10.43 15.08
C LEU A 165 -11.94 -11.96 15.04
N VAL A 166 -11.98 -12.55 13.84
CA VAL A 166 -11.85 -13.99 13.64
C VAL A 166 -10.49 -14.49 14.15
N THR A 167 -9.41 -13.80 13.77
CA THR A 167 -8.05 -14.20 14.15
C THR A 167 -7.81 -14.07 15.65
N THR A 168 -8.30 -13.00 16.28
CA THR A 168 -8.04 -12.71 17.69
C THR A 168 -8.97 -13.50 18.61
N ARG A 169 -10.26 -13.59 18.27
CA ARG A 169 -11.25 -14.23 19.16
C ARG A 169 -11.42 -15.72 18.92
N LEU A 170 -11.44 -16.18 17.65
CA LEU A 170 -11.64 -17.59 17.33
C LEU A 170 -10.34 -18.41 17.35
N LEU A 171 -9.26 -17.89 16.79
CA LEU A 171 -7.96 -18.57 16.75
C LEU A 171 -7.08 -18.31 17.98
N LYS A 172 -7.52 -17.43 18.93
CA LYS A 172 -6.78 -17.08 20.16
C LYS A 172 -5.28 -16.76 19.91
N ARG A 173 -4.92 -16.29 18.76
CA ARG A 173 -3.54 -15.90 18.45
C ARG A 173 -3.20 -14.60 19.18
N LYS A 174 -2.19 -14.63 20.03
CA LYS A 174 -1.62 -13.41 20.60
C LYS A 174 -0.81 -12.72 19.51
N ILE A 175 -1.27 -11.54 19.10
CA ILE A 175 -0.51 -10.67 18.20
C ILE A 175 0.54 -10.00 19.05
N THR A 176 1.82 -10.38 18.89
CA THR A 176 2.94 -9.76 19.57
C THR A 176 3.53 -8.69 18.65
N MET A 177 3.38 -7.43 19.04
CA MET A 177 4.09 -6.33 18.40
C MET A 177 5.42 -6.17 19.16
N GLU A 178 6.48 -6.77 18.64
CA GLU A 178 7.88 -6.44 19.01
C GLU A 178 8.49 -5.53 17.95
#